data_785013b9f83d1eb573a4275ccef9b634
#
_entry.id   785013b9f83d1eb573a4275ccef9b634
#
_cell.length_a   1.000
_cell.length_b   1.000
_cell.length_c   1.000
_cell.angle_alpha   90.00
_cell.angle_beta   90.00
_cell.angle_gamma   90.00
#
_symmetry.space_group_name_H-M   'P 1'
#
loop_
_entity.id
_entity.type
_entity.pdbx_description
1 polymer ?
#
loop_
_entity_poly.entity_id
_entity_poly.type
_entity_poly.pdbx_seq_one_letter_code
_entity_poly.pdbx_strand_id
1 'polypeptide(L)'
;ITIDEVQAAHGSLKLMANVSWEYDKLPHMLIAGGTGGGKTYFILTIIEALLRTNAQMYVLDPKNADLADLSAVMPEVYYRKEDITACIERFYDGMMERSETMKLMDGYKTGENYAYLNLPPHFLIFDEYVAFREMLTTKENAAVLNKLKQIVMLGRQAGYFLILACQRPDAKYLGDGIRDQFNFRVALGRMSELGYSMMFGEVDKDFFLKQIKGRGYVDVGTSVISEFYTPLVPKGHDFLKEIGRLMQQRQDGQAACGAKAAGTD
;
A
#
# COMPACT_ATOMS: atom_id res chain seq x y z
N ILE A 1 15.60 -12.16 -1.52
CA ILE A 1 16.26 -11.02 -0.85
C ILE A 1 15.80 -10.89 0.59
N THR A 2 16.56 -10.22 1.43
CA THR A 2 16.21 -9.85 2.80
C THR A 2 15.49 -8.51 2.82
N ILE A 3 14.85 -8.17 3.95
CA ILE A 3 14.16 -6.87 4.10
C ILE A 3 15.10 -5.68 3.93
N ASP A 4 16.40 -5.83 4.24
CA ASP A 4 17.39 -4.76 4.09
C ASP A 4 17.73 -4.48 2.61
N GLU A 5 17.46 -5.42 1.73
CA GLU A 5 17.66 -5.29 0.28
C GLU A 5 16.44 -4.72 -0.45
N VAL A 6 15.30 -4.58 0.25
CA VAL A 6 14.09 -3.95 -0.31
C VAL A 6 14.35 -2.46 -0.42
N GLN A 7 14.33 -1.96 -1.64
CA GLN A 7 14.60 -0.56 -1.92
C GLN A 7 13.46 0.07 -2.70
N ALA A 8 13.03 1.24 -2.23
CA ALA A 8 12.09 2.10 -2.92
C ALA A 8 12.89 3.25 -3.57
N ALA A 9 12.81 3.37 -4.86
CA ALA A 9 13.48 4.43 -5.62
C ALA A 9 12.80 4.66 -6.97
N HIS A 10 12.69 5.91 -7.36
CA HIS A 10 12.21 6.31 -8.69
C HIS A 10 10.87 5.68 -9.10
N GLY A 11 9.89 5.68 -8.20
CA GLY A 11 8.56 5.15 -8.48
C GLY A 11 8.48 3.62 -8.49
N SER A 12 9.44 2.94 -7.89
CA SER A 12 9.54 1.48 -7.86
C SER A 12 9.94 0.97 -6.48
N LEU A 13 9.42 -0.19 -6.12
CA LEU A 13 9.74 -0.92 -4.90
C LEU A 13 10.22 -2.32 -5.25
N LYS A 14 11.51 -2.60 -5.04
CA LYS A 14 12.09 -3.91 -5.30
C LYS A 14 11.70 -4.90 -4.20
N LEU A 15 11.01 -5.98 -4.56
CA LEU A 15 10.49 -6.98 -3.62
C LEU A 15 11.19 -8.34 -3.71
N MET A 16 11.71 -8.68 -4.87
CA MET A 16 12.57 -9.85 -5.12
C MET A 16 13.68 -9.44 -6.08
N ALA A 17 14.65 -10.33 -6.28
CA ALA A 17 15.72 -10.08 -7.25
C ALA A 17 15.21 -9.72 -8.65
N ASN A 18 14.08 -10.33 -9.04
CA ASN A 18 13.47 -10.17 -10.36
C ASN A 18 12.03 -9.66 -10.33
N VAL A 19 11.55 -9.19 -9.17
CA VAL A 19 10.20 -8.64 -9.01
C VAL A 19 10.27 -7.28 -8.35
N SER A 20 9.77 -6.27 -9.05
CA SER A 20 9.61 -4.91 -8.54
C SER A 20 8.18 -4.44 -8.78
N TRP A 21 7.63 -3.73 -7.82
CA TRP A 21 6.39 -3.01 -8.00
C TRP A 21 6.69 -1.60 -8.49
N GLU A 22 6.51 -1.37 -9.77
CA GLU A 22 6.67 -0.07 -10.40
C GLU A 22 5.38 0.74 -10.21
N TYR A 23 5.18 1.29 -9.01
CA TYR A 23 3.91 1.91 -8.62
C TYR A 23 3.56 3.15 -9.46
N ASP A 24 4.53 3.85 -10.05
CA ASP A 24 4.26 4.99 -10.94
C ASP A 24 3.68 4.56 -12.30
N LYS A 25 3.92 3.32 -12.71
CA LYS A 25 3.40 2.75 -13.96
C LYS A 25 2.21 1.83 -13.72
N LEU A 26 2.29 1.02 -12.67
CA LEU A 26 1.32 0.01 -12.27
C LEU A 26 0.79 0.35 -10.89
N PRO A 27 -0.08 1.36 -10.78
CA PRO A 27 -0.53 1.84 -9.50
C PRO A 27 -1.38 0.81 -8.77
N HIS A 28 -1.36 0.90 -7.47
CA HIS A 28 -2.19 0.14 -6.53
C HIS A 28 -1.81 -1.34 -6.45
N MET A 29 -1.69 -1.81 -5.23
CA MET A 29 -1.35 -3.20 -4.92
C MET A 29 -2.51 -3.87 -4.20
N LEU A 30 -2.89 -5.06 -4.65
CA LEU A 30 -3.84 -5.94 -3.98
C LEU A 30 -3.09 -7.11 -3.37
N ILE A 31 -3.27 -7.32 -2.07
CA ILE A 31 -2.66 -8.42 -1.33
C ILE A 31 -3.77 -9.32 -0.78
N ALA A 32 -3.74 -10.59 -1.12
CA ALA A 32 -4.64 -11.58 -0.56
C ALA A 32 -3.85 -12.66 0.18
N GLY A 33 -4.39 -13.15 1.28
CA GLY A 33 -3.78 -14.23 2.03
C GLY A 33 -4.51 -14.49 3.34
N GLY A 34 -4.60 -15.75 3.69
CA GLY A 34 -5.16 -16.19 4.96
C GLY A 34 -4.18 -16.04 6.12
N THR A 35 -4.65 -16.43 7.30
CA THR A 35 -3.85 -16.46 8.52
C THR A 35 -2.60 -17.31 8.34
N GLY A 36 -1.45 -16.79 8.74
CA GLY A 36 -0.16 -17.49 8.65
C GLY A 36 0.51 -17.42 7.27
N GLY A 37 -0.07 -16.73 6.29
CA GLY A 37 0.50 -16.59 4.93
C GLY A 37 1.67 -15.63 4.82
N GLY A 38 1.95 -14.83 5.85
CA GLY A 38 3.04 -13.83 5.84
C GLY A 38 2.61 -12.43 5.42
N LYS A 39 1.31 -12.19 5.28
CA LYS A 39 0.75 -10.90 4.83
C LYS A 39 1.17 -9.71 5.71
N THR A 40 1.07 -9.85 7.03
CA THR A 40 1.43 -8.76 7.97
C THR A 40 2.89 -8.38 7.88
N TYR A 41 3.79 -9.35 7.86
CA TYR A 41 5.23 -9.10 7.73
C TYR A 41 5.58 -8.49 6.37
N PHE A 42 4.89 -8.90 5.33
CA PHE A 42 5.05 -8.30 4.00
C PHE A 42 4.65 -6.81 4.00
N ILE A 43 3.52 -6.47 4.59
CA ILE A 43 3.06 -5.08 4.72
C ILE A 43 4.05 -4.27 5.56
N LEU A 44 4.51 -4.79 6.70
CA LEU A 44 5.49 -4.11 7.55
C LEU A 44 6.81 -3.87 6.83
N THR A 45 7.25 -4.83 6.01
CA THR A 45 8.45 -4.69 5.17
C THR A 45 8.29 -3.56 4.15
N ILE A 46 7.13 -3.44 3.52
CA ILE A 46 6.83 -2.34 2.59
C ILE A 46 6.87 -1.00 3.33
N ILE A 47 6.28 -0.92 4.51
CA ILE A 47 6.29 0.31 5.33
C ILE A 47 7.72 0.72 5.67
N GLU A 48 8.56 -0.19 6.14
CA GLU A 48 9.97 0.13 6.42
C GLU A 48 10.70 0.66 5.19
N ALA A 49 10.54 0.02 4.04
CA ALA A 49 11.19 0.43 2.81
C ALA A 49 10.74 1.83 2.36
N LEU A 50 9.44 2.11 2.44
CA LEU A 50 8.89 3.41 2.07
C LEU A 50 9.29 4.51 3.06
N LEU A 51 9.47 4.19 4.35
CA LEU A 51 9.95 5.15 5.36
C LEU A 51 11.39 5.62 5.11
N ARG A 52 12.18 4.85 4.38
CA ARG A 52 13.53 5.26 3.95
C ARG A 52 13.51 6.27 2.79
N THR A 53 12.34 6.59 2.30
CA THR A 53 12.09 7.60 1.25
C THR A 53 11.29 8.76 1.83
N ASN A 54 10.86 9.70 1.00
CA ASN A 54 9.96 10.78 1.39
C ASN A 54 8.47 10.41 1.33
N ALA A 55 8.14 9.14 1.09
CA ALA A 55 6.75 8.68 0.99
C ALA A 55 5.97 8.95 2.27
N GLN A 56 4.72 9.39 2.12
CA GLN A 56 3.79 9.58 3.22
C GLN A 56 2.86 8.37 3.31
N MET A 57 2.58 7.90 4.52
CA MET A 57 1.80 6.68 4.73
C MET A 57 0.66 6.88 5.71
N TYR A 58 -0.44 6.18 5.42
CA TYR A 58 -1.65 6.13 6.23
C TYR A 58 -2.00 4.66 6.38
N VAL A 59 -2.14 4.18 7.61
CA VAL A 59 -2.34 2.76 7.91
C VAL A 59 -3.69 2.53 8.57
N LEU A 60 -4.50 1.68 7.97
CA LEU A 60 -5.85 1.36 8.44
C LEU A 60 -5.93 -0.12 8.80
N ASP A 61 -6.24 -0.41 10.06
CA ASP A 61 -6.35 -1.76 10.60
C ASP A 61 -7.64 -1.91 11.42
N PRO A 62 -8.78 -2.21 10.77
CA PRO A 62 -10.09 -2.27 11.43
C PRO A 62 -10.20 -3.40 12.47
N LYS A 63 -9.34 -4.38 12.43
CA LYS A 63 -9.30 -5.46 13.43
C LYS A 63 -8.50 -5.11 14.70
N ASN A 64 -7.88 -3.93 14.74
CA ASN A 64 -7.01 -3.53 15.84
C ASN A 64 -5.97 -4.61 16.17
N ALA A 65 -5.34 -5.15 15.13
CA ALA A 65 -4.33 -6.19 15.22
C ALA A 65 -2.90 -5.57 15.17
N ASP A 66 -1.95 -6.30 14.60
CA ASP A 66 -0.52 -5.92 14.65
C ASP A 66 -0.22 -4.56 14.00
N LEU A 67 -0.89 -4.22 12.90
CA LEU A 67 -0.65 -2.94 12.24
C LEU A 67 -1.15 -1.74 13.05
N ALA A 68 -2.18 -1.91 13.86
CA ALA A 68 -2.67 -0.85 14.75
C ALA A 68 -1.63 -0.46 15.81
N ASP A 69 -0.72 -1.37 16.18
CA ASP A 69 0.37 -1.08 17.12
C ASP A 69 1.32 0.00 16.60
N LEU A 70 1.36 0.22 15.28
CA LEU A 70 2.15 1.29 14.67
C LEU A 70 1.70 2.68 15.12
N SER A 71 0.51 2.84 15.70
CA SER A 71 0.04 4.12 16.23
C SER A 71 0.95 4.69 17.33
N ALA A 72 1.74 3.84 17.99
CA ALA A 72 2.73 4.26 18.98
C ALA A 72 3.91 5.01 18.37
N VAL A 73 4.20 4.82 17.08
CA VAL A 73 5.40 5.34 16.40
C VAL A 73 5.11 6.10 15.10
N MET A 74 3.90 6.02 14.58
CA MET A 74 3.47 6.70 13.35
C MET A 74 2.18 7.51 13.59
N PRO A 75 2.03 8.70 12.96
CA PRO A 75 0.91 9.59 13.24
C PRO A 75 -0.43 9.16 12.61
N GLU A 76 -0.42 8.59 11.42
CA GLU A 76 -1.62 8.31 10.63
C GLU A 76 -1.94 6.82 10.64
N VAL A 77 -2.25 6.27 11.83
CA VAL A 77 -2.60 4.86 12.02
C VAL A 77 -3.94 4.77 12.76
N TYR A 78 -4.91 4.11 12.16
CA TYR A 78 -6.28 4.08 12.68
C TYR A 78 -6.88 2.68 12.67
N TYR A 79 -7.72 2.37 13.66
CA TYR A 79 -8.44 1.10 13.75
C TYR A 79 -9.95 1.27 14.01
N ARG A 80 -10.38 2.44 14.47
CA ARG A 80 -11.81 2.72 14.70
C ARG A 80 -12.50 3.11 13.40
N LYS A 81 -13.75 2.68 13.24
CA LYS A 81 -14.57 2.92 12.06
C LYS A 81 -14.61 4.40 11.65
N GLU A 82 -14.86 5.29 12.59
CA GLU A 82 -15.00 6.72 12.35
C GLU A 82 -13.67 7.33 11.88
N ASP A 83 -12.57 6.93 12.50
CA ASP A 83 -11.22 7.41 12.19
C ASP A 83 -10.77 6.90 10.83
N ILE A 84 -11.06 5.65 10.51
CA ILE A 84 -10.77 5.04 9.20
C ILE A 84 -11.54 5.80 8.11
N THR A 85 -12.82 6.01 8.29
CA THR A 85 -13.67 6.73 7.34
C THR A 85 -13.15 8.15 7.11
N ALA A 86 -12.82 8.86 8.18
CA ALA A 86 -12.26 10.22 8.09
C ALA A 86 -10.89 10.23 7.39
N CYS A 87 -10.03 9.23 7.62
CA CYS A 87 -8.74 9.11 6.95
C CYS A 87 -8.90 8.87 5.45
N ILE A 88 -9.83 8.01 5.03
CA ILE A 88 -10.12 7.78 3.61
C ILE A 88 -10.57 9.09 2.93
N GLU A 89 -11.43 9.85 3.59
CA GLU A 89 -11.89 11.16 3.08
C GLU A 89 -10.74 12.16 2.94
N ARG A 90 -9.88 12.26 3.96
CA ARG A 90 -8.70 13.15 3.89
C ARG A 90 -7.73 12.73 2.80
N PHE A 91 -7.51 11.44 2.62
CA PHE A 91 -6.65 10.92 1.55
C PHE A 91 -7.21 11.26 0.17
N TYR A 92 -8.51 11.08 -0.02
CA TYR A 92 -9.20 11.46 -1.24
C TYR A 92 -9.11 12.97 -1.49
N ASP A 93 -9.42 13.79 -0.48
CA ASP A 93 -9.38 15.25 -0.60
C ASP A 93 -7.97 15.74 -0.92
N GLY A 94 -6.95 15.17 -0.29
CA GLY A 94 -5.55 15.45 -0.58
C GLY A 94 -5.15 15.13 -2.00
N MET A 95 -5.62 14.01 -2.53
CA MET A 95 -5.41 13.62 -3.92
C MET A 95 -6.03 14.64 -4.88
N MET A 96 -7.27 15.02 -4.64
CA MET A 96 -7.99 15.98 -5.50
C MET A 96 -7.36 17.37 -5.45
N GLU A 97 -6.99 17.84 -4.27
CA GLU A 97 -6.28 19.10 -4.11
C GLU A 97 -4.93 19.10 -4.83
N ARG A 98 -4.15 18.03 -4.68
CA ARG A 98 -2.87 17.90 -5.39
C ARG A 98 -3.04 17.91 -6.89
N SER A 99 -4.07 17.25 -7.43
CA SER A 99 -4.37 17.23 -8.86
C SER A 99 -4.61 18.64 -9.42
N GLU A 100 -5.22 19.50 -8.62
CA GLU A 100 -5.46 20.91 -8.99
C GLU A 100 -4.20 21.77 -8.80
N THR A 101 -3.53 21.65 -7.65
CA THR A 101 -2.37 22.49 -7.33
C THR A 101 -1.16 22.19 -8.18
N MET A 102 -0.97 20.95 -8.62
CA MET A 102 0.11 20.60 -9.56
C MET A 102 0.09 21.44 -10.83
N LYS A 103 -1.09 21.72 -11.36
CA LYS A 103 -1.25 22.52 -12.58
C LYS A 103 -0.83 23.97 -12.43
N LEU A 104 -0.77 24.46 -11.18
CA LEU A 104 -0.37 25.82 -10.83
C LEU A 104 1.11 25.93 -10.43
N MET A 105 1.80 24.81 -10.30
CA MET A 105 3.20 24.79 -9.89
C MET A 105 4.14 25.16 -11.03
N ASP A 106 5.21 25.86 -10.69
CA ASP A 106 6.31 26.10 -11.62
C ASP A 106 6.93 24.76 -12.04
N GLY A 107 7.18 24.61 -13.33
CA GLY A 107 7.70 23.37 -13.89
C GLY A 107 6.65 22.32 -14.24
N TYR A 108 5.35 22.61 -14.02
CA TYR A 108 4.30 21.69 -14.46
C TYR A 108 4.37 21.46 -15.97
N LYS A 109 4.23 20.19 -16.35
CA LYS A 109 4.20 19.78 -17.75
C LYS A 109 3.10 18.75 -17.95
N THR A 110 2.23 18.99 -18.93
CA THR A 110 1.17 18.07 -19.34
C THR A 110 1.76 16.69 -19.69
N GLY A 111 1.17 15.65 -19.15
CA GLY A 111 1.61 14.27 -19.36
C GLY A 111 2.63 13.75 -18.34
N GLU A 112 3.21 14.63 -17.52
CA GLU A 112 4.10 14.24 -16.43
C GLU A 112 3.32 14.03 -15.12
N ASN A 113 3.83 13.14 -14.25
CA ASN A 113 3.22 12.84 -12.97
C ASN A 113 3.80 13.69 -11.82
N TYR A 114 3.35 13.44 -10.60
CA TYR A 114 3.79 14.11 -9.37
C TYR A 114 5.31 14.08 -9.16
N ALA A 115 5.99 13.02 -9.57
CA ALA A 115 7.43 12.84 -9.37
C ALA A 115 8.24 13.85 -10.19
N TYR A 116 7.73 14.26 -11.34
CA TYR A 116 8.36 15.30 -12.15
C TYR A 116 8.44 16.65 -11.42
N LEU A 117 7.52 16.89 -10.49
CA LEU A 117 7.48 18.08 -9.64
C LEU A 117 8.16 17.86 -8.27
N ASN A 118 8.85 16.76 -8.08
CA ASN A 118 9.51 16.36 -6.83
C ASN A 118 8.55 16.25 -5.62
N LEU A 119 7.29 15.96 -5.86
CA LEU A 119 6.31 15.74 -4.81
C LEU A 119 6.43 14.31 -4.24
N PRO A 120 6.21 14.13 -2.93
CA PRO A 120 6.28 12.80 -2.34
C PRO A 120 5.06 11.95 -2.71
N PRO A 121 5.24 10.64 -2.90
CA PRO A 121 4.09 9.74 -3.03
C PRO A 121 3.38 9.54 -1.69
N HIS A 122 2.08 9.33 -1.74
CA HIS A 122 1.23 9.00 -0.60
C HIS A 122 0.66 7.60 -0.77
N PHE A 123 0.73 6.79 0.29
CA PHE A 123 0.24 5.41 0.29
C PHE A 123 -0.81 5.24 1.38
N LEU A 124 -2.01 4.84 0.98
CA LEU A 124 -3.05 4.37 1.88
C LEU A 124 -2.96 2.86 1.99
N ILE A 125 -2.53 2.38 3.16
CA ILE A 125 -2.31 0.95 3.43
C ILE A 125 -3.50 0.46 4.26
N PHE A 126 -4.36 -0.31 3.64
CA PHE A 126 -5.63 -0.73 4.22
C PHE A 126 -5.66 -2.26 4.37
N ASP A 127 -5.40 -2.73 5.58
CA ASP A 127 -5.49 -4.16 5.90
C ASP A 127 -6.92 -4.54 6.31
N GLU A 128 -7.27 -5.80 6.08
CA GLU A 128 -8.56 -6.38 6.47
C GLU A 128 -9.76 -5.54 6.01
N TYR A 129 -9.73 -5.12 4.78
CA TYR A 129 -10.76 -4.29 4.15
C TYR A 129 -12.18 -4.87 4.29
N VAL A 130 -12.33 -6.20 4.14
CA VAL A 130 -13.62 -6.87 4.26
C VAL A 130 -14.20 -6.70 5.67
N ALA A 131 -13.38 -6.81 6.72
CA ALA A 131 -13.82 -6.61 8.10
C ALA A 131 -14.36 -5.18 8.31
N PHE A 132 -13.71 -4.19 7.73
CA PHE A 132 -14.22 -2.82 7.77
C PHE A 132 -15.57 -2.67 7.06
N ARG A 133 -15.72 -3.25 5.88
CA ARG A 133 -16.96 -3.21 5.10
C ARG A 133 -18.15 -3.79 5.88
N GLU A 134 -17.92 -4.81 6.69
CA GLU A 134 -18.95 -5.43 7.54
C GLU A 134 -19.38 -4.56 8.71
N MET A 135 -18.57 -3.59 9.13
CA MET A 135 -18.92 -2.61 10.18
C MET A 135 -19.83 -1.49 9.68
N LEU A 136 -19.97 -1.34 8.37
CA LEU A 136 -20.65 -0.20 7.75
C LEU A 136 -22.11 -0.53 7.40
N THR A 137 -22.97 0.50 7.48
CA THR A 137 -24.31 0.44 6.88
C THR A 137 -24.21 0.43 5.37
N THR A 138 -25.30 0.10 4.69
CA THR A 138 -25.35 0.10 3.20
C THR A 138 -24.99 1.48 2.64
N LYS A 139 -25.47 2.53 3.24
CA LYS A 139 -25.17 3.92 2.82
C LYS A 139 -23.71 4.27 3.03
N GLU A 140 -23.16 3.92 4.19
CA GLU A 140 -21.73 4.13 4.49
C GLU A 140 -20.83 3.33 3.53
N ASN A 141 -21.18 2.08 3.24
CA ASN A 141 -20.46 1.25 2.26
C ASN A 141 -20.43 1.89 0.87
N ALA A 142 -21.56 2.40 0.40
CA ALA A 142 -21.62 3.08 -0.89
C ALA A 142 -20.73 4.32 -0.94
N ALA A 143 -20.71 5.12 0.11
CA ALA A 143 -19.88 6.32 0.20
C ALA A 143 -18.37 5.99 0.22
N VAL A 144 -17.97 5.02 1.03
CA VAL A 144 -16.56 4.57 1.12
C VAL A 144 -16.11 3.97 -0.21
N LEU A 145 -16.91 3.10 -0.80
CA LEU A 145 -16.59 2.44 -2.06
C LEU A 145 -16.40 3.45 -3.20
N ASN A 146 -17.24 4.49 -3.24
CA ASN A 146 -17.11 5.56 -4.23
C ASN A 146 -15.78 6.32 -4.08
N LYS A 147 -15.36 6.63 -2.84
CA LYS A 147 -14.06 7.27 -2.59
C LYS A 147 -12.89 6.39 -3.01
N LEU A 148 -12.89 5.12 -2.62
CA LEU A 148 -11.85 4.16 -3.01
C LEU A 148 -11.77 3.99 -4.53
N LYS A 149 -12.91 3.92 -5.20
CA LYS A 149 -12.99 3.85 -6.66
C LYS A 149 -12.32 5.05 -7.33
N GLN A 150 -12.58 6.24 -6.85
CA GLN A 150 -11.95 7.45 -7.40
C GLN A 150 -10.44 7.49 -7.12
N ILE A 151 -10.01 7.05 -5.93
CA ILE A 151 -8.59 6.95 -5.60
C ILE A 151 -7.85 6.03 -6.58
N VAL A 152 -8.38 4.83 -6.83
CA VAL A 152 -7.73 3.88 -7.75
C VAL A 152 -7.77 4.33 -9.22
N MET A 153 -8.76 5.11 -9.61
CA MET A 153 -8.88 5.62 -10.97
C MET A 153 -8.01 6.86 -11.23
N LEU A 154 -7.82 7.72 -10.23
CA LEU A 154 -7.21 9.05 -10.40
C LEU A 154 -5.86 9.20 -9.67
N GLY A 155 -5.48 8.26 -8.81
CA GLY A 155 -4.37 8.45 -7.89
C GLY A 155 -2.99 8.47 -8.53
N ARG A 156 -2.78 7.74 -9.62
CA ARG A 156 -1.45 7.58 -10.24
C ARG A 156 -0.78 8.92 -10.58
N GLN A 157 -1.49 9.80 -11.23
CA GLN A 157 -0.96 11.09 -11.69
C GLN A 157 -0.57 11.99 -10.52
N ALA A 158 -1.39 12.00 -9.47
CA ALA A 158 -1.16 12.80 -8.26
C ALA A 158 -0.20 12.13 -7.27
N GLY A 159 0.18 10.88 -7.48
CA GLY A 159 1.04 10.13 -6.57
C GLY A 159 0.32 9.63 -5.31
N TYR A 160 -0.95 9.25 -5.44
CA TYR A 160 -1.78 8.71 -4.36
C TYR A 160 -2.11 7.25 -4.67
N PHE A 161 -1.53 6.35 -3.89
CA PHE A 161 -1.57 4.91 -4.13
C PHE A 161 -2.30 4.17 -3.02
N LEU A 162 -3.06 3.13 -3.39
CA LEU A 162 -3.77 2.26 -2.47
C LEU A 162 -3.07 0.89 -2.43
N ILE A 163 -2.73 0.44 -1.21
CA ILE A 163 -2.34 -0.94 -0.92
C ILE A 163 -3.48 -1.54 -0.12
N LEU A 164 -4.23 -2.42 -0.74
CA LEU A 164 -5.40 -3.05 -0.15
C LEU A 164 -5.11 -4.51 0.15
N ALA A 165 -5.37 -4.92 1.38
CA ALA A 165 -5.15 -6.29 1.82
C ALA A 165 -6.41 -6.91 2.41
N CYS A 166 -6.63 -8.19 2.12
CA CYS A 166 -7.76 -8.97 2.61
C CYS A 166 -7.39 -10.46 2.62
N GLN A 167 -8.20 -11.25 3.27
CA GLN A 167 -8.01 -12.70 3.23
C GLN A 167 -8.34 -13.26 1.85
N ARG A 168 -9.43 -12.78 1.23
CA ARG A 168 -9.88 -13.14 -0.11
C ARG A 168 -10.55 -11.94 -0.79
N PRO A 169 -10.18 -11.60 -2.05
CA PRO A 169 -10.72 -10.43 -2.73
C PRO A 169 -12.09 -10.73 -3.37
N ASP A 170 -13.09 -11.00 -2.55
CA ASP A 170 -14.43 -11.32 -3.00
C ASP A 170 -15.10 -10.11 -3.69
N ALA A 171 -15.67 -10.34 -4.87
CA ALA A 171 -16.36 -9.32 -5.65
C ALA A 171 -17.53 -8.66 -4.91
N LYS A 172 -18.13 -9.34 -3.94
CA LYS A 172 -19.16 -8.80 -3.06
C LYS A 172 -18.68 -7.56 -2.29
N TYR A 173 -17.41 -7.55 -1.88
CA TYR A 173 -16.82 -6.47 -1.08
C TYR A 173 -15.98 -5.50 -1.92
N LEU A 174 -15.40 -6.00 -3.00
CA LEU A 174 -14.55 -5.24 -3.90
C LEU A 174 -15.07 -5.44 -5.33
N GLY A 175 -15.89 -4.52 -5.81
CA GLY A 175 -16.48 -4.60 -7.14
C GLY A 175 -15.44 -4.72 -8.25
N ASP A 176 -15.79 -5.34 -9.35
CA ASP A 176 -14.88 -5.63 -10.47
C ASP A 176 -14.21 -4.37 -11.02
N GLY A 177 -14.94 -3.26 -11.10
CA GLY A 177 -14.39 -1.98 -11.58
C GLY A 177 -13.28 -1.41 -10.72
N ILE A 178 -13.27 -1.72 -9.41
CA ILE A 178 -12.18 -1.34 -8.49
C ILE A 178 -11.06 -2.35 -8.59
N ARG A 179 -11.39 -3.65 -8.52
CA ARG A 179 -10.39 -4.74 -8.55
C ARG A 179 -9.51 -4.67 -9.80
N ASP A 180 -10.08 -4.33 -10.94
CA ASP A 180 -9.37 -4.22 -12.22
C ASP A 180 -8.33 -3.08 -12.24
N GLN A 181 -8.43 -2.12 -11.33
CA GLN A 181 -7.47 -1.02 -11.21
C GLN A 181 -6.22 -1.40 -10.40
N PHE A 182 -6.22 -2.55 -9.73
CA PHE A 182 -5.04 -3.06 -9.04
C PHE A 182 -4.18 -3.85 -10.03
N ASN A 183 -3.10 -3.22 -10.49
CA ASN A 183 -2.23 -3.79 -11.52
C ASN A 183 -1.12 -4.68 -10.95
N PHE A 184 -0.84 -4.57 -9.66
CA PHE A 184 0.09 -5.43 -8.96
C PHE A 184 -0.68 -6.25 -7.92
N ARG A 185 -0.64 -7.58 -8.06
CA ARG A 185 -1.44 -8.47 -7.21
C ARG A 185 -0.57 -9.58 -6.64
N VAL A 186 -0.65 -9.76 -5.32
CA VAL A 186 0.11 -10.76 -4.57
C VAL A 186 -0.85 -11.65 -3.79
N ALA A 187 -0.76 -12.96 -4.02
CA ALA A 187 -1.46 -13.95 -3.22
C ALA A 187 -0.42 -14.69 -2.35
N LEU A 188 -0.58 -14.63 -1.03
CA LEU A 188 0.34 -15.23 -0.07
C LEU A 188 -0.27 -16.44 0.63
N GLY A 189 0.53 -17.48 0.83
CA GLY A 189 0.11 -18.69 1.48
C GLY A 189 -0.78 -19.55 0.58
N ARG A 190 -1.52 -20.46 1.22
CA ARG A 190 -2.42 -21.37 0.52
C ARG A 190 -3.76 -20.72 0.29
N MET A 191 -4.23 -20.76 -0.95
CA MET A 191 -5.57 -20.32 -1.33
C MET A 191 -6.32 -21.44 -2.06
N SER A 192 -7.65 -21.39 -2.04
CA SER A 192 -8.49 -22.24 -2.87
C SER A 192 -8.38 -21.85 -4.35
N GLU A 193 -8.80 -22.74 -5.26
CA GLU A 193 -8.89 -22.41 -6.68
C GLU A 193 -9.74 -21.17 -6.94
N LEU A 194 -10.86 -21.04 -6.23
CA LEU A 194 -11.73 -19.87 -6.30
C LEU A 194 -10.99 -18.61 -5.82
N GLY A 195 -10.20 -18.70 -4.77
CA GLY A 195 -9.38 -17.60 -4.27
C GLY A 195 -8.37 -17.11 -5.30
N TYR A 196 -7.66 -18.03 -5.96
CA TYR A 196 -6.73 -17.66 -7.04
C TYR A 196 -7.46 -17.07 -8.25
N SER A 197 -8.62 -17.59 -8.61
CA SER A 197 -9.46 -17.04 -9.68
C SER A 197 -9.93 -15.61 -9.36
N MET A 198 -10.32 -15.35 -8.13
CA MET A 198 -10.67 -13.99 -7.67
C MET A 198 -9.49 -13.04 -7.73
N MET A 199 -8.28 -13.55 -7.47
CA MET A 199 -7.06 -12.74 -7.41
C MET A 199 -6.49 -12.45 -8.80
N PHE A 200 -6.42 -13.46 -9.66
CA PHE A 200 -5.71 -13.39 -10.95
C PHE A 200 -6.62 -13.53 -12.17
N GLY A 201 -7.91 -13.77 -11.98
CA GLY A 201 -8.82 -14.11 -13.06
C GLY A 201 -8.67 -15.56 -13.53
N GLU A 202 -9.25 -15.89 -14.66
CA GLU A 202 -9.09 -17.21 -15.27
C GLU A 202 -7.72 -17.29 -15.95
N VAL A 203 -6.82 -18.05 -15.34
CA VAL A 203 -5.48 -18.29 -15.86
C VAL A 203 -5.23 -19.79 -15.97
N ASP A 204 -4.58 -20.22 -17.03
CA ASP A 204 -4.14 -21.59 -17.23
C ASP A 204 -2.83 -21.83 -16.49
N LYS A 205 -2.94 -22.02 -15.17
CA LYS A 205 -1.79 -22.25 -14.31
C LYS A 205 -2.16 -23.15 -13.14
N ASP A 206 -1.30 -24.14 -12.88
CA ASP A 206 -1.37 -24.95 -11.68
C ASP A 206 -0.70 -24.23 -10.51
N PHE A 207 -1.47 -23.99 -9.45
CA PHE A 207 -0.96 -23.37 -8.23
C PHE A 207 -0.55 -24.45 -7.23
N PHE A 208 0.74 -24.53 -6.95
CA PHE A 208 1.26 -25.49 -5.99
C PHE A 208 1.03 -25.01 -4.56
N LEU A 209 0.31 -25.81 -3.79
CA LEU A 209 -0.05 -25.51 -2.41
C LEU A 209 1.08 -25.90 -1.45
N LYS A 210 2.15 -25.10 -1.43
CA LYS A 210 3.22 -25.27 -0.45
C LYS A 210 2.92 -24.47 0.81
N GLN A 211 3.07 -25.09 1.96
CA GLN A 211 2.90 -24.43 3.27
C GLN A 211 4.22 -23.78 3.71
N ILE A 212 4.66 -22.79 2.97
CA ILE A 212 5.83 -21.98 3.31
C ILE A 212 5.35 -20.55 3.57
N LYS A 213 5.58 -20.07 4.79
CA LYS A 213 5.23 -18.69 5.15
C LYS A 213 5.95 -17.70 4.24
N GLY A 214 5.21 -16.76 3.69
CA GLY A 214 5.73 -15.75 2.78
C GLY A 214 5.86 -16.20 1.32
N ARG A 215 5.52 -17.45 1.02
CA ARG A 215 5.47 -17.94 -0.36
C ARG A 215 4.08 -17.73 -0.95
N GLY A 216 4.03 -17.35 -2.21
CA GLY A 216 2.80 -17.18 -2.93
C GLY A 216 3.02 -16.99 -4.42
N TYR A 217 2.16 -16.20 -5.02
CA TYR A 217 2.18 -15.88 -6.44
C TYR A 217 1.98 -14.38 -6.65
N VAL A 218 2.52 -13.88 -7.75
CA VAL A 218 2.42 -12.46 -8.10
C VAL A 218 2.04 -12.28 -9.57
N ASP A 219 1.19 -11.30 -9.84
CA ASP A 219 0.97 -10.70 -11.15
C ASP A 219 1.52 -9.27 -11.11
N VAL A 220 2.52 -9.02 -11.92
CA VAL A 220 3.15 -7.69 -12.03
C VAL A 220 2.54 -6.82 -13.13
N GLY A 221 1.30 -7.13 -13.53
CA GLY A 221 0.58 -6.40 -14.58
C GLY A 221 0.78 -6.97 -16.00
N THR A 222 1.39 -8.13 -16.12
CA THR A 222 1.68 -8.78 -17.41
C THR A 222 0.72 -9.92 -17.73
N SER A 223 -0.19 -10.24 -16.82
CA SER A 223 -1.05 -11.45 -16.86
C SER A 223 -0.29 -12.78 -16.80
N VAL A 224 1.01 -12.73 -16.57
CA VAL A 224 1.85 -13.89 -16.31
C VAL A 224 2.02 -14.02 -14.79
N ILE A 225 1.52 -15.12 -14.23
CA ILE A 225 1.58 -15.37 -12.79
C ILE A 225 2.86 -16.13 -12.47
N SER A 226 3.70 -15.57 -11.62
CA SER A 226 4.96 -16.17 -11.19
C SER A 226 4.98 -16.49 -9.70
N GLU A 227 5.83 -17.42 -9.31
CA GLU A 227 6.09 -17.67 -7.89
C GLU A 227 6.65 -16.43 -7.21
N PHE A 228 6.21 -16.18 -6.00
CA PHE A 228 6.61 -15.04 -5.21
C PHE A 228 7.02 -15.48 -3.81
N TYR A 229 8.11 -14.91 -3.33
CA TYR A 229 8.57 -15.06 -1.96
C TYR A 229 8.73 -13.67 -1.35
N THR A 230 8.08 -13.43 -0.24
CA THR A 230 8.25 -12.18 0.51
C THR A 230 9.69 -12.03 0.95
N PRO A 231 10.21 -10.80 1.09
CA PRO A 231 11.55 -10.58 1.61
C PRO A 231 11.76 -11.28 2.95
N LEU A 232 12.93 -11.87 3.13
CA LEU A 232 13.28 -12.59 4.34
C LEU A 232 13.43 -11.63 5.52
N VAL A 233 12.64 -11.87 6.56
CA VAL A 233 12.73 -11.13 7.81
C VAL A 233 13.75 -11.84 8.71
N PRO A 234 14.86 -11.19 9.10
CA PRO A 234 15.83 -11.78 9.99
C PRO A 234 15.22 -12.16 11.34
N LYS A 235 15.70 -13.26 11.92
CA LYS A 235 15.26 -13.68 13.26
C LYS A 235 15.54 -12.57 14.27
N GLY A 236 14.52 -12.24 15.06
CA GLY A 236 14.63 -11.19 16.08
C GLY A 236 14.46 -9.76 15.56
N HIS A 237 14.16 -9.58 14.30
CA HIS A 237 13.83 -8.25 13.78
C HIS A 237 12.59 -7.69 14.46
N ASP A 238 12.71 -6.47 15.00
CA ASP A 238 11.62 -5.75 15.67
C ASP A 238 11.14 -4.62 14.77
N PHE A 239 10.04 -4.86 14.04
CA PHE A 239 9.45 -3.89 13.12
C PHE A 239 9.04 -2.59 13.81
N LEU A 240 8.42 -2.67 14.97
CA LEU A 240 7.96 -1.49 15.70
C LEU A 240 9.13 -0.59 16.09
N LYS A 241 10.22 -1.17 16.59
CA LYS A 241 11.43 -0.45 16.96
C LYS A 241 12.08 0.20 15.74
N GLU A 242 12.23 -0.53 14.64
CA GLU A 242 12.86 -0.02 13.43
C GLU A 242 12.01 1.07 12.77
N ILE A 243 10.70 0.89 12.68
CA ILE A 243 9.80 1.90 12.15
C ILE A 243 9.83 3.16 13.02
N GLY A 244 9.85 3.01 14.34
CA GLY A 244 10.01 4.14 15.26
C GLY A 244 11.31 4.89 15.05
N ARG A 245 12.41 4.18 14.83
CA ARG A 245 13.73 4.77 14.52
C ARG A 245 13.70 5.55 13.20
N LEU A 246 13.12 4.99 12.16
CA LEU A 246 12.99 5.64 10.85
C LEU A 246 12.12 6.90 10.92
N MET A 247 11.02 6.85 11.67
CA MET A 247 10.16 8.02 11.90
C MET A 247 10.90 9.12 12.66
N GLN A 248 11.71 8.77 13.66
CA GLN A 248 12.53 9.75 14.40
C GLN A 248 13.57 10.41 13.48
N GLN A 249 14.23 9.66 12.61
CA GLN A 249 15.15 10.21 11.61
C GLN A 249 14.47 11.23 10.69
N ARG A 250 13.23 10.98 10.28
CA ARG A 250 12.46 11.94 9.47
C ARG A 250 12.22 13.25 10.22
N GLN A 251 11.84 13.18 11.49
CA GLN A 251 11.60 14.37 12.33
C GLN A 251 12.88 15.16 12.53
N ASP A 252 14.01 14.49 12.82
CA ASP A 252 15.32 15.12 12.98
C ASP A 252 15.79 15.80 11.68
N GLY A 253 15.59 15.16 10.53
CA GLY A 253 15.90 15.72 9.22
C GLY A 253 15.07 16.96 8.90
N GLN A 254 13.79 16.98 9.23
CA GLN A 254 12.90 18.15 9.06
C GLN A 254 13.30 19.29 9.99
N ALA A 255 13.63 19.02 11.25
CA ALA A 255 14.10 20.01 12.20
C ALA A 255 15.41 20.65 11.73
N ALA A 256 16.36 19.87 11.21
CA ALA A 256 17.64 20.38 10.68
C ALA A 256 17.44 21.27 9.45
N CYS A 257 16.51 20.94 8.55
CA CYS A 257 16.15 21.77 7.40
C CYS A 257 15.48 23.07 7.83
N GLY A 258 14.58 23.04 8.82
CA GLY A 258 13.93 24.22 9.38
C GLY A 258 14.92 25.18 10.05
N ALA A 259 15.90 24.67 10.80
CA ALA A 259 16.95 25.47 11.42
C ALA A 259 17.87 26.16 10.39
N LYS A 260 18.18 25.48 9.28
CA LYS A 260 18.96 26.08 8.18
C LYS A 260 18.21 27.19 7.46
N ALA A 261 16.89 27.04 7.28
CA ALA A 261 16.03 28.04 6.65
C ALA A 261 15.86 29.29 7.55
N ALA A 262 15.83 29.12 8.87
CA ALA A 262 15.73 30.23 9.84
C ALA A 262 17.04 30.98 10.09
N GLY A 263 18.17 30.41 9.67
CA GLY A 263 19.52 31.00 9.86
C GLY A 263 20.05 31.83 8.68
N THR A 264 19.20 32.11 7.69
CA THR A 264 19.57 32.86 6.47
C THR A 264 18.93 34.24 6.38
N ASP A 265 18.55 34.85 7.52
CA ASP A 265 18.15 36.26 7.61
C ASP A 265 19.32 37.11 8.12
#